data_25bf9a489faf67a8a93bdad0a8a90871
#
_entry.id   25bf9a489faf67a8a93bdad0a8a90871
#
_cell.length_a   1.000
_cell.length_b   1.000
_cell.length_c   1.000
_cell.angle_alpha   90.00
_cell.angle_beta   90.00
_cell.angle_gamma   90.00
#
_symmetry.space_group_name_H-M   'P 1'
#
loop_
_entity.id
_entity.type
_entity.pdbx_description
1 polymer ?
#
loop_
_entity_poly.entity_id
_entity_poly.type
_entity_poly.pdbx_seq_one_letter_code
_entity_poly.pdbx_strand_id
1 'polypeptide(L)'
;AGPLAWQADISNTGDALLVTGTVEGEAKTACARCLDEVSFPVTGEIEGYFLLDETKAAPEDMDEDEFDVLPADKVIDLEPLITAALLLEFPLIPLCDEECKGLCPQCGANLNEGPCGCEPAADDDDDTPPNPFAALKDFPFDEPQN
;
A
#
# COMPACT_ATOMS: atom_id res chain seq x y z
N ALA A 1 -8.93 8.60 -12.18
CA ALA A 1 -9.36 8.76 -10.80
C ALA A 1 -10.67 9.54 -10.81
N GLY A 2 -11.66 9.08 -10.06
CA GLY A 2 -12.94 9.77 -9.84
C GLY A 2 -12.83 10.88 -8.79
N PRO A 3 -13.94 11.60 -8.53
CA PRO A 3 -13.96 12.55 -7.42
C PRO A 3 -13.79 11.82 -6.09
N LEU A 4 -13.02 12.42 -5.17
CA LEU A 4 -12.90 11.95 -3.80
C LEU A 4 -13.97 12.67 -2.95
N ALA A 5 -14.64 11.92 -2.08
CA ALA A 5 -15.47 12.45 -1.02
C ALA A 5 -14.73 12.28 0.31
N TRP A 6 -14.59 13.35 1.07
CA TRP A 6 -13.91 13.30 2.36
C TRP A 6 -14.62 14.15 3.40
N GLN A 7 -14.48 13.77 4.63
CA GLN A 7 -14.95 14.52 5.80
C GLN A 7 -13.85 14.49 6.85
N ALA A 8 -13.56 15.63 7.46
CA ALA A 8 -12.61 15.71 8.56
C ALA A 8 -13.16 16.61 9.67
N ASP A 9 -12.89 16.19 10.90
CA ASP A 9 -13.16 16.92 12.13
C ASP A 9 -11.83 17.36 12.75
N ILE A 10 -11.77 18.59 13.26
CA ILE A 10 -10.58 19.14 13.91
C ILE A 10 -10.92 19.43 15.37
N SER A 11 -10.22 18.78 16.28
CA SER A 11 -10.36 18.93 17.72
C SER A 11 -9.11 19.59 18.32
N ASN A 12 -9.32 20.57 19.22
CA ASN A 12 -8.22 21.18 19.95
C ASN A 12 -8.03 20.47 21.31
N THR A 13 -6.87 19.86 21.50
CA THR A 13 -6.53 19.13 22.72
C THR A 13 -5.84 20.02 23.79
N GLY A 14 -5.61 21.30 23.48
CA GLY A 14 -4.91 22.27 24.34
C GLY A 14 -3.49 22.56 23.88
N ASP A 15 -2.70 21.55 23.57
CA ASP A 15 -1.33 21.67 23.08
C ASP A 15 -1.20 21.32 21.59
N ALA A 16 -2.22 20.70 21.01
CA ALA A 16 -2.24 20.28 19.63
C ALA A 16 -3.65 20.33 19.01
N LEU A 17 -3.70 20.24 17.68
CA LEU A 17 -4.90 19.96 16.92
C LEU A 17 -4.88 18.50 16.48
N LEU A 18 -5.93 17.77 16.78
CA LEU A 18 -6.18 16.44 16.28
C LEU A 18 -7.11 16.54 15.08
N VAL A 19 -6.67 16.07 13.92
CA VAL A 19 -7.47 15.95 12.70
C VAL A 19 -7.86 14.48 12.56
N THR A 20 -9.15 14.20 12.48
CA THR A 20 -9.68 12.86 12.24
C THR A 20 -10.74 12.90 11.17
N GLY A 21 -10.85 11.85 10.36
CA GLY A 21 -11.85 11.84 9.32
C GLY A 21 -11.82 10.60 8.47
N THR A 22 -12.57 10.66 7.36
CA THR A 22 -12.63 9.57 6.39
C THR A 22 -12.53 10.14 4.98
N VAL A 23 -11.99 9.35 4.09
CA VAL A 23 -11.97 9.63 2.65
C VAL A 23 -12.45 8.40 1.88
N GLU A 24 -13.29 8.62 0.90
CA GLU A 24 -13.85 7.60 0.03
C GLU A 24 -13.62 7.95 -1.43
N GLY A 25 -13.36 6.96 -2.24
CA GLY A 25 -13.17 7.15 -3.68
C GLY A 25 -13.11 5.85 -4.45
N GLU A 26 -12.81 5.96 -5.73
CA GLU A 26 -12.56 4.84 -6.62
C GLU A 26 -11.10 4.87 -7.07
N ALA A 27 -10.39 3.80 -6.77
CA ALA A 27 -9.03 3.59 -7.23
C ALA A 27 -9.03 2.79 -8.53
N LYS A 28 -8.05 3.07 -9.39
CA LYS A 28 -7.80 2.35 -10.63
C LYS A 28 -6.34 1.95 -10.70
N THR A 29 -6.11 0.71 -11.06
CA THR A 29 -4.76 0.17 -11.26
C THR A 29 -4.79 -0.95 -12.30
N ALA A 30 -3.63 -1.51 -12.62
CA ALA A 30 -3.55 -2.70 -13.46
C ALA A 30 -3.60 -3.97 -12.62
N CYS A 31 -4.28 -4.98 -13.12
CA CYS A 31 -4.23 -6.33 -12.56
C CYS A 31 -2.78 -6.84 -12.54
N ALA A 32 -2.34 -7.39 -11.40
CA ALA A 32 -0.97 -7.90 -11.25
C ALA A 32 -0.66 -9.13 -12.13
N ARG A 33 -1.69 -9.77 -12.71
CA ARG A 33 -1.53 -10.97 -13.56
C ARG A 33 -1.75 -10.71 -15.04
N CYS A 34 -2.82 -10.02 -15.42
CA CYS A 34 -3.18 -9.82 -16.84
C CYS A 34 -2.98 -8.38 -17.33
N LEU A 35 -2.64 -7.44 -16.45
CA LEU A 35 -2.43 -6.02 -16.72
C LEU A 35 -3.68 -5.25 -17.17
N ASP A 36 -4.85 -5.87 -17.18
CA ASP A 36 -6.12 -5.20 -17.45
C ASP A 36 -6.44 -4.19 -16.33
N GLU A 37 -7.15 -3.11 -16.69
CA GLU A 37 -7.55 -2.10 -15.70
C GLU A 37 -8.54 -2.70 -14.70
N VAL A 38 -8.27 -2.47 -13.42
CA VAL A 38 -9.13 -2.85 -12.30
C VAL A 38 -9.54 -1.60 -11.55
N SER A 39 -10.83 -1.49 -11.25
CA SER A 39 -11.38 -0.44 -10.39
C SER A 39 -11.94 -1.07 -9.13
N PHE A 40 -11.68 -0.43 -8.00
CA PHE A 40 -12.23 -0.86 -6.70
C PHE A 40 -12.48 0.36 -5.81
N PRO A 41 -13.51 0.28 -4.94
CA PRO A 41 -13.74 1.32 -3.95
C PRO A 41 -12.63 1.31 -2.91
N VAL A 42 -12.22 2.50 -2.47
CA VAL A 42 -11.26 2.68 -1.36
C VAL A 42 -11.88 3.60 -0.33
N THR A 43 -11.71 3.25 0.94
CA THR A 43 -12.16 4.06 2.07
C THR A 43 -11.03 4.10 3.08
N GLY A 44 -10.40 5.26 3.26
CA GLY A 44 -9.30 5.45 4.18
C GLY A 44 -9.70 6.30 5.39
N GLU A 45 -8.98 6.12 6.49
CA GLU A 45 -9.12 6.94 7.69
C GLU A 45 -8.05 8.03 7.67
N ILE A 46 -8.50 9.29 7.81
CA ILE A 46 -7.63 10.47 7.90
C ILE A 46 -7.31 10.66 9.37
N GLU A 47 -6.02 10.69 9.71
CA GLU A 47 -5.55 10.99 11.05
C GLU A 47 -4.31 11.89 10.97
N GLY A 48 -4.27 12.92 11.82
CA GLY A 48 -3.13 13.83 11.90
C GLY A 48 -3.09 14.55 13.25
N TYR A 49 -1.91 14.68 13.82
CA TYR A 49 -1.66 15.36 15.06
C TYR A 49 -0.70 16.54 14.83
N PHE A 50 -1.15 17.76 15.12
CA PHE A 50 -0.40 18.99 14.88
C PHE A 50 -0.18 19.75 16.17
N LEU A 51 1.06 19.79 16.65
CA LEU A 51 1.42 20.64 17.79
C LEU A 51 1.16 22.13 17.46
N LEU A 52 0.60 22.86 18.38
CA LEU A 52 0.27 24.28 18.15
C LEU A 52 1.49 25.15 17.91
N ASP A 53 2.62 24.79 18.49
CA ASP A 53 3.93 25.44 18.27
C ASP A 53 5.07 24.50 18.73
N GLU A 54 6.30 24.80 18.34
CA GLU A 54 7.52 24.03 18.65
C GLU A 54 7.87 23.94 20.16
N THR A 55 7.21 24.74 21.01
CA THR A 55 7.44 24.68 22.45
C THR A 55 6.58 23.63 23.15
N LYS A 56 5.62 23.08 22.43
CA LYS A 56 4.74 22.03 22.93
C LYS A 56 5.41 20.68 22.81
N ALA A 57 5.13 19.82 23.77
CA ALA A 57 5.62 18.45 23.76
C ALA A 57 4.56 17.52 23.19
N ALA A 58 4.97 16.63 22.29
CA ALA A 58 4.14 15.52 21.88
C ALA A 58 3.93 14.52 23.05
N PRO A 59 2.87 13.71 23.04
CA PRO A 59 2.71 12.60 23.96
C PRO A 59 3.95 11.68 23.98
N GLU A 60 4.31 11.14 25.16
CA GLU A 60 5.51 10.30 25.32
C GLU A 60 5.45 8.96 24.53
N ASP A 61 4.29 8.58 24.10
CA ASP A 61 3.99 7.37 23.33
C ASP A 61 3.91 7.62 21.81
N MET A 62 4.18 8.85 21.34
CA MET A 62 4.22 9.23 19.93
C MET A 62 5.65 9.37 19.44
N ASP A 63 5.95 8.76 18.28
CA ASP A 63 7.22 8.92 17.59
C ASP A 63 7.28 10.25 16.80
N GLU A 64 8.49 10.71 16.46
CA GLU A 64 8.71 12.03 15.81
C GLU A 64 8.05 12.16 14.43
N ASP A 65 7.72 11.05 13.79
CA ASP A 65 7.06 10.96 12.49
C ASP A 65 5.52 10.81 12.56
N GLU A 66 4.97 10.72 13.78
CA GLU A 66 3.53 10.62 14.02
C GLU A 66 2.85 11.98 14.26
N PHE A 67 3.63 13.04 14.37
CA PHE A 67 3.08 14.39 14.54
C PHE A 67 3.85 15.44 13.73
N ASP A 68 3.14 16.51 13.41
CA ASP A 68 3.70 17.70 12.78
C ASP A 68 3.56 18.93 13.71
N VAL A 69 4.25 20.02 13.38
CA VAL A 69 4.02 21.31 13.99
C VAL A 69 3.14 22.17 13.11
N LEU A 70 2.13 22.80 13.68
CA LEU A 70 1.21 23.68 12.94
C LEU A 70 2.01 24.80 12.25
N PRO A 71 1.89 24.95 10.91
CA PRO A 71 2.59 25.98 10.17
C PRO A 71 2.27 27.41 10.69
N ALA A 72 3.19 28.33 10.49
CA ALA A 72 3.06 29.71 10.98
C ALA A 72 1.85 30.47 10.40
N ASP A 73 1.41 30.08 9.20
CA ASP A 73 0.21 30.59 8.53
C ASP A 73 -1.08 29.96 9.05
N LYS A 74 -0.97 28.95 9.92
CA LYS A 74 -2.07 28.18 10.53
C LYS A 74 -2.96 27.49 9.49
N VAL A 75 -2.37 27.08 8.37
CA VAL A 75 -3.03 26.28 7.35
C VAL A 75 -2.51 24.86 7.39
N ILE A 76 -3.40 23.91 7.59
CA ILE A 76 -3.08 22.47 7.51
C ILE A 76 -3.39 22.01 6.10
N ASP A 77 -2.39 21.46 5.42
CA ASP A 77 -2.57 20.77 4.15
C ASP A 77 -3.03 19.32 4.43
N LEU A 78 -4.24 18.99 3.99
CA LEU A 78 -4.81 17.65 4.18
C LEU A 78 -4.44 16.69 3.03
N GLU A 79 -3.83 17.16 1.94
CA GLU A 79 -3.50 16.30 0.80
C GLU A 79 -2.55 15.15 1.19
N PRO A 80 -1.48 15.36 1.99
CA PRO A 80 -0.63 14.26 2.44
C PRO A 80 -1.36 13.22 3.28
N LEU A 81 -2.22 13.66 4.21
CA LEU A 81 -3.01 12.78 5.07
C LEU A 81 -4.01 11.95 4.27
N ILE A 82 -4.73 12.59 3.34
CA ILE A 82 -5.67 11.92 2.45
C ILE A 82 -4.95 10.91 1.56
N THR A 83 -3.79 11.28 1.04
CA THR A 83 -2.98 10.39 0.20
C THR A 83 -2.49 9.18 0.98
N ALA A 84 -1.97 9.38 2.18
CA ALA A 84 -1.53 8.29 3.06
C ALA A 84 -2.69 7.35 3.41
N ALA A 85 -3.84 7.89 3.81
CA ALA A 85 -5.04 7.13 4.12
C ALA A 85 -5.48 6.24 2.96
N LEU A 86 -5.50 6.79 1.74
CA LEU A 86 -5.89 6.00 0.56
C LEU A 86 -4.85 4.96 0.16
N LEU A 87 -3.54 5.26 0.31
CA LEU A 87 -2.47 4.32 -0.06
C LEU A 87 -2.46 3.07 0.83
N LEU A 88 -2.84 3.19 2.10
CA LEU A 88 -2.93 2.05 3.01
C LEU A 88 -4.03 1.06 2.61
N GLU A 89 -5.06 1.52 1.93
CA GLU A 89 -6.19 0.69 1.49
C GLU A 89 -5.96 0.01 0.13
N PHE A 90 -4.84 0.31 -0.54
CA PHE A 90 -4.53 -0.35 -1.80
C PHE A 90 -4.13 -1.81 -1.56
N PRO A 91 -4.73 -2.77 -2.28
CA PRO A 91 -4.32 -4.16 -2.18
C PRO A 91 -2.89 -4.32 -2.69
N LEU A 92 -2.06 -5.08 -1.97
CA LEU A 92 -0.67 -5.37 -2.38
C LEU A 92 -0.60 -6.05 -3.75
N ILE A 93 -1.59 -6.89 -4.07
CA ILE A 93 -1.69 -7.61 -5.33
C ILE A 93 -3.10 -7.38 -5.89
N PRO A 94 -3.32 -6.31 -6.66
CA PRO A 94 -4.62 -6.06 -7.28
C PRO A 94 -4.89 -7.09 -8.37
N LEU A 95 -6.04 -7.75 -8.31
CA LEU A 95 -6.47 -8.73 -9.30
C LEU A 95 -7.82 -8.33 -9.90
N CYS A 96 -8.02 -8.57 -11.19
CA CYS A 96 -9.33 -8.39 -11.83
C CYS A 96 -10.33 -9.47 -11.41
N ASP A 97 -9.82 -10.66 -11.08
CA ASP A 97 -10.56 -11.81 -10.57
C ASP A 97 -9.60 -12.71 -9.79
N GLU A 98 -10.09 -13.40 -8.77
CA GLU A 98 -9.28 -14.32 -7.94
C GLU A 98 -8.69 -15.47 -8.79
N GLU A 99 -9.45 -15.92 -9.80
CA GLU A 99 -9.05 -16.97 -10.73
C GLU A 99 -8.39 -16.42 -12.01
N CYS A 100 -7.95 -15.16 -12.01
CA CYS A 100 -7.27 -14.56 -13.17
C CYS A 100 -6.08 -15.42 -13.62
N LYS A 101 -6.11 -15.85 -14.87
CA LYS A 101 -5.08 -16.73 -15.48
C LYS A 101 -3.82 -15.96 -15.89
N GLY A 102 -3.90 -14.62 -15.94
CA GLY A 102 -2.78 -13.78 -16.32
C GLY A 102 -2.45 -13.79 -17.81
N LEU A 103 -1.21 -13.39 -18.10
CA LEU A 103 -0.65 -13.39 -19.44
C LEU A 103 0.16 -14.66 -19.68
N CYS A 104 0.16 -15.13 -20.93
CA CYS A 104 1.04 -16.22 -21.34
C CYS A 104 2.51 -15.79 -21.22
N PRO A 105 3.39 -16.55 -20.54
CA PRO A 105 4.79 -16.19 -20.38
C PRO A 105 5.60 -16.20 -21.68
N GLN A 106 5.11 -16.89 -22.72
CA GLN A 106 5.80 -16.99 -24.02
C GLN A 106 5.39 -15.90 -25.00
N CYS A 107 4.09 -15.61 -25.13
CA CYS A 107 3.59 -14.68 -26.16
C CYS A 107 2.88 -13.44 -25.59
N GLY A 108 2.66 -13.35 -24.27
CA GLY A 108 1.97 -12.22 -23.65
C GLY A 108 0.45 -12.16 -23.89
N ALA A 109 -0.15 -13.18 -24.51
CA ALA A 109 -1.59 -13.21 -24.72
C ALA A 109 -2.34 -13.33 -23.37
N ASN A 110 -3.48 -12.65 -23.25
CA ASN A 110 -4.33 -12.74 -22.06
C ASN A 110 -5.03 -14.10 -22.02
N LEU A 111 -4.67 -14.93 -21.05
CA LEU A 111 -5.19 -16.29 -20.89
C LEU A 111 -6.64 -16.32 -20.36
N ASN A 112 -7.16 -15.19 -19.90
CA ASN A 112 -8.57 -15.07 -19.53
C ASN A 112 -9.49 -15.08 -20.77
N GLU A 113 -8.98 -14.63 -21.93
CA GLU A 113 -9.72 -14.63 -23.21
C GLU A 113 -9.71 -15.98 -23.90
N GLY A 114 -8.80 -16.87 -23.51
CA GLY A 114 -8.70 -18.22 -24.05
C GLY A 114 -7.26 -18.72 -24.17
N PRO A 115 -7.07 -19.98 -24.59
CA PRO A 115 -5.74 -20.54 -24.76
C PRO A 115 -5.02 -19.89 -25.95
N CYS A 116 -3.76 -19.51 -25.77
CA CYS A 116 -2.96 -18.84 -26.78
C CYS A 116 -2.35 -19.80 -27.85
N GLY A 117 -2.47 -21.11 -27.68
CA GLY A 117 -1.86 -22.10 -28.56
C GLY A 117 -0.35 -22.30 -28.41
N CYS A 118 0.30 -21.61 -27.48
CA CYS A 118 1.67 -21.93 -27.09
C CYS A 118 1.68 -23.25 -26.33
N GLU A 119 2.70 -24.08 -26.57
CA GLU A 119 2.92 -25.25 -25.72
C GLU A 119 3.28 -24.76 -24.31
N PRO A 120 2.71 -25.37 -23.25
CA PRO A 120 3.16 -25.05 -21.90
C PRO A 120 4.68 -25.25 -21.84
N ALA A 121 5.40 -24.29 -21.25
CA ALA A 121 6.81 -24.48 -21.00
C ALA A 121 6.95 -25.83 -20.26
N ALA A 122 7.64 -26.78 -20.87
CA ALA A 122 8.02 -27.99 -20.15
C ALA A 122 8.80 -27.47 -18.91
N ASP A 123 8.37 -27.89 -17.75
CA ASP A 123 9.17 -27.72 -16.53
C ASP A 123 10.44 -28.55 -16.74
N ASP A 124 11.43 -27.99 -17.44
CA ASP A 124 12.77 -28.54 -17.53
C ASP A 124 13.42 -28.42 -16.14
N ASP A 125 13.03 -29.33 -15.25
CA ASP A 125 13.58 -29.48 -13.90
C ASP A 125 15.09 -29.80 -13.91
N ASP A 126 15.70 -29.94 -15.08
CA ASP A 126 17.08 -30.40 -15.20
C ASP A 126 18.10 -29.29 -15.56
N ASP A 127 17.66 -28.05 -15.85
CA ASP A 127 18.55 -26.93 -16.16
C ASP A 127 18.33 -25.70 -15.24
N THR A 128 17.77 -25.94 -14.07
CA THR A 128 17.67 -24.90 -13.04
C THR A 128 19.08 -24.61 -12.53
N PRO A 129 19.61 -23.40 -12.72
CA PRO A 129 20.91 -23.04 -12.17
C PRO A 129 20.90 -23.33 -10.65
N PRO A 130 21.98 -23.85 -10.07
CA PRO A 130 21.99 -24.27 -8.67
C PRO A 130 21.46 -23.12 -7.82
N ASN A 131 20.43 -23.41 -7.01
CA ASN A 131 19.80 -22.41 -6.18
C ASN A 131 20.87 -21.64 -5.40
N PRO A 132 21.03 -20.31 -5.62
CA PRO A 132 22.09 -19.53 -4.95
C PRO A 132 21.94 -19.55 -3.43
N PHE A 133 20.76 -19.92 -2.92
CA PHE A 133 20.47 -20.06 -1.50
C PHE A 133 20.65 -21.49 -0.98
N ALA A 134 21.09 -22.44 -1.81
CA ALA A 134 21.30 -23.83 -1.36
C ALA A 134 22.30 -23.92 -0.21
N ALA A 135 23.28 -23.00 -0.16
CA ALA A 135 24.26 -22.91 0.93
C ALA A 135 23.64 -22.55 2.30
N LEU A 136 22.42 -21.94 2.30
CA LEU A 136 21.74 -21.59 3.56
C LEU A 136 21.07 -22.78 4.24
N LYS A 137 20.93 -23.94 3.56
CA LYS A 137 20.35 -25.14 4.16
C LYS A 137 21.15 -25.67 5.36
N ASP A 138 22.48 -25.49 5.31
CA ASP A 138 23.39 -25.98 6.34
C ASP A 138 23.92 -24.84 7.22
N PHE A 139 23.34 -23.64 7.10
CA PHE A 139 23.73 -22.49 7.91
C PHE A 139 23.12 -22.62 9.31
N PRO A 140 23.95 -22.71 10.37
CA PRO A 140 23.45 -22.76 11.73
C PRO A 140 22.89 -21.37 12.09
N PHE A 141 21.57 -21.26 12.14
CA PHE A 141 20.91 -20.11 12.75
C PHE A 141 21.08 -20.25 14.27
N ASP A 142 21.98 -19.44 14.82
CA ASP A 142 22.15 -19.37 16.28
C ASP A 142 20.85 -18.77 16.86
N GLU A 143 20.07 -19.59 17.55
CA GLU A 143 18.91 -19.10 18.29
C GLU A 143 19.41 -18.18 19.41
N PRO A 144 18.89 -16.94 19.53
CA PRO A 144 19.26 -16.07 20.65
C PRO A 144 18.90 -16.79 21.94
N GLN A 145 19.91 -17.12 22.73
CA GLN A 145 19.71 -17.68 24.05
C GLN A 145 19.04 -16.62 24.93
N ASN A 146 17.83 -16.92 25.35
CA ASN A 146 16.99 -16.14 26.25
C ASN A 146 17.56 -16.16 27.68
#